data_b3b69b37a6bfe28316b5c119c1a4b3f5
#
_entry.id   b3b69b37a6bfe28316b5c119c1a4b3f5
#
_cell.length_a   1.000
_cell.length_b   1.000
_cell.length_c   1.000
_cell.angle_alpha   90.00
_cell.angle_beta   90.00
_cell.angle_gamma   90.00
#
_symmetry.space_group_name_H-M   'P 1'
#
loop_
_entity.id
_entity.type
_entity.pdbx_description
1 polymer ?
#
loop_
_entity_poly.entity_id
_entity_poly.type
_entity_poly.pdbx_seq_one_letter_code
_entity_poly.pdbx_strand_id
1 'polypeptide(L)'
;MNDILYLCTIFAYNPFNIKRMNADFDYLEINRKSWNNRVDVHLKSDFYDVEGFLKGESSLNDIELGLLGDIKGKSILHLQCHFGQDTISLGRLGANVTGVDLSDKAIDHAKILAGKANVNATFICCDIYDLPAHLNEQFDIIFTSYGVIGWLPDMNKWAQIISNYLKPNGKFVFVEFHPIVWMFDDDFKRIEYNYFNSGAIRETQEGTYTDGENDLLQECVTWNHSLREVINSLIQSGLTISSFDEFDYSPYNCFSQTVECEPNKYRIKHLSNHIPMVYSIIATK
;
A
#
# COMPACT_ATOMS: atom_id res chain seq x y z
N MET A 1 0.94 33.52 -55.34
CA MET A 1 -0.24 32.83 -54.79
C MET A 1 0.03 31.34 -54.97
N ASN A 2 0.68 30.76 -54.03
CA ASN A 2 0.89 29.31 -53.99
C ASN A 2 0.60 28.87 -52.55
N ASP A 3 -0.56 28.26 -52.38
CA ASP A 3 -1.01 27.65 -51.16
C ASP A 3 -0.22 26.36 -50.93
N ILE A 4 0.58 26.33 -49.87
CA ILE A 4 1.23 25.11 -49.40
C ILE A 4 0.30 24.51 -48.34
N LEU A 5 -0.47 23.54 -48.72
CA LEU A 5 -1.22 22.62 -47.85
C LEU A 5 -0.19 21.73 -47.13
N TYR A 6 0.05 21.98 -45.86
CA TYR A 6 0.67 21.02 -44.97
C TYR A 6 -0.34 19.92 -44.63
N LEU A 7 -0.20 18.78 -45.27
CA LEU A 7 -0.81 17.52 -44.83
C LEU A 7 -0.08 17.07 -43.54
N CYS A 8 -0.67 17.36 -42.40
CA CYS A 8 -0.33 16.65 -41.17
C CYS A 8 -0.87 15.23 -41.27
N THR A 9 0.00 14.30 -41.64
CA THR A 9 -0.26 12.88 -41.47
C THR A 9 -0.17 12.57 -39.99
N ILE A 10 -1.31 12.58 -39.32
CA ILE A 10 -1.40 12.05 -37.95
C ILE A 10 -1.23 10.56 -38.09
N PHE A 11 -0.02 10.07 -37.78
CA PHE A 11 0.15 8.66 -37.46
C PHE A 11 -0.72 8.40 -36.21
N ALA A 12 -1.83 7.73 -36.43
CA ALA A 12 -2.61 7.13 -35.38
C ALA A 12 -1.73 6.02 -34.73
N TYR A 13 -0.87 6.45 -33.81
CA TYR A 13 -0.27 5.56 -32.84
C TYR A 13 -1.43 5.08 -31.98
N ASN A 14 -1.77 3.82 -32.10
CA ASN A 14 -2.77 3.17 -31.28
C ASN A 14 -2.04 2.58 -30.07
N PRO A 15 -1.89 3.33 -28.97
CA PRO A 15 -1.28 2.80 -27.78
C PRO A 15 -2.36 2.01 -27.04
N PHE A 16 -2.10 0.74 -26.96
CA PHE A 16 -2.72 -0.15 -25.99
C PHE A 16 -4.18 -0.54 -26.22
N ASN A 17 -4.35 -1.78 -26.57
CA ASN A 17 -5.45 -2.62 -26.15
C ASN A 17 -5.50 -2.74 -24.61
N ILE A 18 -5.75 -1.63 -23.93
CA ILE A 18 -6.35 -1.69 -22.61
C ILE A 18 -7.77 -2.20 -22.90
N LYS A 19 -7.94 -3.49 -22.90
CA LYS A 19 -9.24 -4.11 -22.85
C LYS A 19 -9.93 -3.56 -21.61
N ARG A 20 -10.83 -2.56 -21.80
CA ARG A 20 -11.90 -2.31 -20.86
C ARG A 20 -12.71 -3.60 -20.79
N MET A 21 -12.29 -4.48 -19.93
CA MET A 21 -13.02 -5.69 -19.64
C MET A 21 -14.00 -5.37 -18.51
N ASN A 22 -15.23 -5.07 -18.88
CA ASN A 22 -16.36 -5.47 -18.07
C ASN A 22 -16.40 -7.01 -18.12
N ALA A 23 -15.51 -7.64 -17.40
CA ALA A 23 -15.50 -9.07 -17.26
C ALA A 23 -15.63 -9.36 -15.76
N ASP A 24 -16.57 -10.20 -15.44
CA ASP A 24 -16.68 -10.88 -14.15
C ASP A 24 -15.39 -11.71 -13.90
N PHE A 25 -14.31 -11.06 -13.53
CA PHE A 25 -13.14 -11.74 -13.02
C PHE A 25 -13.08 -11.54 -11.51
N ASP A 26 -12.77 -12.62 -10.84
CA ASP A 26 -12.61 -12.60 -9.39
C ASP A 26 -11.23 -12.00 -9.03
N TYR A 27 -11.18 -10.65 -8.91
CA TYR A 27 -9.96 -9.95 -8.55
C TYR A 27 -9.46 -10.35 -7.17
N LEU A 28 -10.36 -10.71 -6.26
CA LEU A 28 -9.97 -11.13 -4.91
C LEU A 28 -9.17 -12.42 -4.96
N GLU A 29 -9.63 -13.41 -5.72
CA GLU A 29 -8.92 -14.69 -5.87
C GLU A 29 -7.58 -14.50 -6.59
N ILE A 30 -7.54 -13.67 -7.64
CA ILE A 30 -6.30 -13.34 -8.36
C ILE A 30 -5.30 -12.69 -7.39
N ASN A 31 -5.71 -11.66 -6.66
CA ASN A 31 -4.85 -10.92 -5.76
C ASN A 31 -4.45 -11.76 -4.53
N ARG A 32 -5.37 -12.56 -3.96
CA ARG A 32 -5.05 -13.49 -2.88
C ARG A 32 -3.97 -14.47 -3.29
N LYS A 33 -4.10 -15.09 -4.46
CA LYS A 33 -3.09 -16.01 -5.01
C LYS A 33 -1.75 -15.30 -5.26
N SER A 34 -1.80 -14.11 -5.82
CA SER A 34 -0.62 -13.28 -6.07
C SER A 34 0.14 -12.99 -4.76
N TRP A 35 -0.58 -12.54 -3.71
CA TRP A 35 0.03 -12.29 -2.40
C TRP A 35 0.52 -13.55 -1.71
N ASN A 36 -0.21 -14.68 -1.80
CA ASN A 36 0.26 -15.96 -1.28
C ASN A 36 1.58 -16.40 -1.91
N ASN A 37 1.75 -16.17 -3.22
CA ASN A 37 2.97 -16.53 -3.94
C ASN A 37 4.18 -15.70 -3.51
N ARG A 38 3.98 -14.42 -3.15
CA ARG A 38 5.05 -13.52 -2.70
C ARG A 38 5.60 -13.88 -1.32
N VAL A 39 4.79 -14.45 -0.44
CA VAL A 39 5.16 -14.66 0.98
C VAL A 39 6.50 -15.37 1.15
N ASP A 40 6.75 -16.48 0.45
CA ASP A 40 8.00 -17.24 0.64
C ASP A 40 9.24 -16.48 0.14
N VAL A 41 9.10 -15.66 -0.88
CA VAL A 41 10.16 -14.81 -1.41
C VAL A 41 10.43 -13.69 -0.42
N HIS A 42 9.40 -13.00 0.02
CA HIS A 42 9.48 -11.90 0.97
C HIS A 42 10.11 -12.32 2.30
N LEU A 43 9.72 -13.47 2.84
CA LEU A 43 10.28 -13.99 4.11
C LEU A 43 11.78 -14.29 4.04
N LYS A 44 12.35 -14.46 2.86
CA LYS A 44 13.77 -14.78 2.63
C LYS A 44 14.56 -13.58 2.13
N SER A 45 13.90 -12.47 1.82
CA SER A 45 14.54 -11.30 1.26
C SER A 45 15.27 -10.49 2.31
N ASP A 46 16.35 -9.84 1.90
CA ASP A 46 17.05 -8.88 2.73
C ASP A 46 16.17 -7.63 2.98
N PHE A 47 15.24 -7.34 2.07
CA PHE A 47 14.27 -6.25 2.21
C PHE A 47 13.45 -6.33 3.50
N TYR A 48 12.99 -7.52 3.86
CA TYR A 48 12.20 -7.73 5.07
C TYR A 48 13.02 -8.12 6.29
N ASP A 49 14.26 -8.52 6.12
CA ASP A 49 15.20 -8.91 7.18
C ASP A 49 14.53 -9.57 8.40
N VAL A 50 13.85 -10.67 8.16
CA VAL A 50 13.12 -11.39 9.22
C VAL A 50 14.05 -11.82 10.36
N GLU A 51 15.33 -12.05 10.08
CA GLU A 51 16.30 -12.43 11.10
C GLU A 51 16.63 -11.25 12.04
N GLY A 52 16.92 -10.06 11.51
CA GLY A 52 17.11 -8.83 12.28
C GLY A 52 15.85 -8.45 13.04
N PHE A 53 14.70 -8.57 12.39
CA PHE A 53 13.40 -8.35 13.01
C PHE A 53 13.20 -9.25 14.25
N LEU A 54 13.52 -10.54 14.17
CA LEU A 54 13.42 -11.47 15.31
C LEU A 54 14.43 -11.16 16.42
N LYS A 55 15.56 -10.53 16.11
CA LYS A 55 16.54 -10.02 17.09
C LYS A 55 16.10 -8.72 17.77
N GLY A 56 15.00 -8.12 17.35
CA GLY A 56 14.40 -6.94 17.98
C GLY A 56 14.37 -5.68 17.13
N GLU A 57 14.84 -5.71 15.89
CA GLU A 57 14.73 -4.57 14.98
C GLU A 57 13.26 -4.25 14.66
N SER A 58 12.97 -2.97 14.42
CA SER A 58 11.64 -2.49 14.04
C SER A 58 11.53 -2.46 12.52
N SER A 59 10.34 -2.79 12.00
CA SER A 59 10.02 -2.59 10.59
C SER A 59 9.39 -1.22 10.29
N LEU A 60 9.03 -0.45 11.34
CA LEU A 60 8.44 0.88 11.19
C LEU A 60 9.51 1.93 10.91
N ASN A 61 9.23 2.84 9.99
CA ASN A 61 10.09 3.96 9.63
C ASN A 61 9.79 5.23 10.44
N ASP A 62 10.64 6.24 10.31
CA ASP A 62 10.51 7.50 11.02
C ASP A 62 9.20 8.24 10.71
N ILE A 63 8.67 8.10 9.48
CA ILE A 63 7.41 8.73 9.08
C ILE A 63 6.27 8.19 9.95
N GLU A 64 6.08 6.87 9.99
CA GLU A 64 4.99 6.23 10.74
C GLU A 64 5.16 6.46 12.24
N LEU A 65 6.38 6.33 12.75
CA LEU A 65 6.69 6.55 14.17
C LEU A 65 6.35 7.98 14.59
N GLY A 66 6.69 8.97 13.76
CA GLY A 66 6.36 10.37 14.00
C GLY A 66 4.85 10.64 14.00
N LEU A 67 4.11 10.01 13.10
CA LEU A 67 2.66 10.16 12.98
C LEU A 67 1.90 9.43 14.10
N LEU A 68 2.37 8.25 14.49
CA LEU A 68 1.75 7.43 15.54
C LEU A 68 1.88 8.09 16.92
N GLY A 69 3.06 8.59 17.26
CA GLY A 69 3.38 9.12 18.58
C GLY A 69 3.35 8.04 19.66
N ASP A 70 2.92 8.38 20.88
CA ASP A 70 2.80 7.41 21.97
C ASP A 70 1.55 6.53 21.80
N ILE A 71 1.78 5.25 21.51
CA ILE A 71 0.74 4.24 21.28
C ILE A 71 0.62 3.22 22.42
N LYS A 72 1.36 3.38 23.49
CA LYS A 72 1.32 2.45 24.62
C LYS A 72 -0.09 2.31 25.18
N GLY A 73 -0.56 1.06 25.26
CA GLY A 73 -1.91 0.72 25.74
C GLY A 73 -3.04 1.02 24.78
N LYS A 74 -2.78 1.61 23.61
CA LYS A 74 -3.80 1.85 22.57
C LYS A 74 -4.19 0.57 21.86
N SER A 75 -5.45 0.46 21.48
CA SER A 75 -5.91 -0.58 20.55
C SER A 75 -5.69 -0.11 19.11
N ILE A 76 -5.01 -0.92 18.30
CA ILE A 76 -4.65 -0.59 16.92
C ILE A 76 -5.15 -1.68 15.97
N LEU A 77 -5.88 -1.26 14.94
CA LEU A 77 -6.22 -2.11 13.78
C LEU A 77 -5.28 -1.74 12.63
N HIS A 78 -4.47 -2.71 12.21
CA HIS A 78 -3.60 -2.57 11.05
C HIS A 78 -4.24 -3.26 9.85
N LEU A 79 -4.63 -2.47 8.85
CA LEU A 79 -5.27 -2.96 7.63
C LEU A 79 -4.23 -3.35 6.60
N GLN A 80 -4.43 -4.49 5.92
CA GLN A 80 -3.55 -5.03 4.87
C GLN A 80 -2.12 -5.24 5.39
N CYS A 81 -2.03 -6.00 6.50
CA CYS A 81 -0.82 -6.12 7.32
C CYS A 81 0.24 -7.09 6.78
N HIS A 82 0.02 -7.73 5.62
CA HIS A 82 0.90 -8.75 5.07
C HIS A 82 1.22 -9.85 6.11
N PHE A 83 2.49 -10.26 6.25
CA PHE A 83 2.89 -11.21 7.32
C PHE A 83 3.25 -10.54 8.65
N GLY A 84 2.77 -9.32 8.89
CA GLY A 84 2.58 -8.74 10.20
C GLY A 84 3.78 -8.11 10.90
N GLN A 85 4.91 -7.84 10.24
CA GLN A 85 6.07 -7.21 10.91
C GLN A 85 5.71 -5.86 11.54
N ASP A 86 5.02 -4.96 10.82
CA ASP A 86 4.59 -3.67 11.36
C ASP A 86 3.61 -3.84 12.50
N THR A 87 2.65 -4.77 12.36
CA THR A 87 1.71 -5.09 13.45
C THR A 87 2.45 -5.54 14.71
N ILE A 88 3.46 -6.40 14.56
CA ILE A 88 4.28 -6.89 15.68
C ILE A 88 5.14 -5.77 16.25
N SER A 89 5.69 -4.89 15.40
CA SER A 89 6.47 -3.71 15.85
C SER A 89 5.60 -2.76 16.68
N LEU A 90 4.35 -2.50 16.28
CA LEU A 90 3.38 -1.75 17.07
C LEU A 90 3.10 -2.42 18.42
N GLY A 91 2.98 -3.76 18.43
CA GLY A 91 2.83 -4.54 19.65
C GLY A 91 4.04 -4.43 20.60
N ARG A 92 5.27 -4.41 20.05
CA ARG A 92 6.51 -4.17 20.83
C ARG A 92 6.55 -2.79 21.46
N LEU A 93 5.91 -1.79 20.85
CA LEU A 93 5.75 -0.44 21.41
C LEU A 93 4.64 -0.37 22.48
N GLY A 94 4.01 -1.50 22.80
CA GLY A 94 3.03 -1.63 23.88
C GLY A 94 1.58 -1.42 23.47
N ALA A 95 1.28 -1.42 22.20
CA ALA A 95 -0.10 -1.38 21.71
C ALA A 95 -0.77 -2.77 21.77
N ASN A 96 -2.11 -2.79 21.85
CA ASN A 96 -2.92 -3.97 21.64
C ASN A 96 -3.29 -4.03 20.15
N VAL A 97 -2.74 -4.99 19.42
CA VAL A 97 -2.74 -4.96 17.95
C VAL A 97 -3.59 -6.05 17.33
N THR A 98 -4.32 -5.68 16.29
CA THR A 98 -5.04 -6.59 15.39
C THR A 98 -4.61 -6.28 13.97
N GLY A 99 -4.08 -7.28 13.24
CA GLY A 99 -3.74 -7.18 11.82
C GLY A 99 -4.77 -7.91 10.94
N VAL A 100 -5.05 -7.35 9.77
CA VAL A 100 -5.97 -7.93 8.79
C VAL A 100 -5.29 -8.00 7.43
N ASP A 101 -5.40 -9.14 6.75
CA ASP A 101 -4.90 -9.30 5.38
C ASP A 101 -5.74 -10.30 4.59
N LEU A 102 -5.75 -10.17 3.27
CA LEU A 102 -6.43 -11.07 2.35
C LEU A 102 -5.70 -12.42 2.21
N SER A 103 -4.37 -12.42 2.31
CA SER A 103 -3.52 -13.58 2.13
C SER A 103 -3.56 -14.50 3.35
N ASP A 104 -4.15 -15.68 3.20
CA ASP A 104 -4.18 -16.71 4.24
C ASP A 104 -2.76 -17.16 4.62
N LYS A 105 -1.89 -17.30 3.63
CA LYS A 105 -0.49 -17.66 3.85
C LYS A 105 0.28 -16.58 4.63
N ALA A 106 0.06 -15.29 4.30
CA ALA A 106 0.67 -14.19 5.03
C ALA A 106 0.20 -14.18 6.50
N ILE A 107 -1.10 -14.33 6.74
CA ILE A 107 -1.67 -14.37 8.09
C ILE A 107 -1.15 -15.56 8.90
N ASP A 108 -0.98 -16.73 8.31
CA ASP A 108 -0.40 -17.88 9.01
C ASP A 108 1.07 -17.59 9.41
N HIS A 109 1.85 -16.98 8.53
CA HIS A 109 3.20 -16.56 8.86
C HIS A 109 3.24 -15.43 9.90
N ALA A 110 2.30 -14.49 9.86
CA ALA A 110 2.17 -13.43 10.87
C ALA A 110 1.97 -13.99 12.28
N LYS A 111 1.11 -15.00 12.43
CA LYS A 111 0.90 -15.71 13.71
C LYS A 111 2.17 -16.40 14.20
N ILE A 112 2.89 -17.08 13.29
CA ILE A 112 4.16 -17.75 13.62
C ILE A 112 5.21 -16.71 14.04
N LEU A 113 5.32 -15.61 13.30
CA LEU A 113 6.28 -14.55 13.57
C LEU A 113 6.01 -13.85 14.90
N ALA A 114 4.75 -13.54 15.21
CA ALA A 114 4.35 -12.98 16.48
C ALA A 114 4.70 -13.90 17.67
N GLY A 115 4.44 -15.21 17.51
CA GLY A 115 4.84 -16.21 18.50
C GLY A 115 6.36 -16.25 18.73
N LYS A 116 7.17 -16.23 17.66
CA LYS A 116 8.64 -16.18 17.76
C LYS A 116 9.15 -14.88 18.37
N ALA A 117 8.49 -13.76 18.06
CA ALA A 117 8.82 -12.45 18.61
C ALA A 117 8.31 -12.25 20.05
N ASN A 118 7.56 -13.19 20.59
CA ASN A 118 6.90 -13.12 21.90
C ASN A 118 6.00 -11.87 22.05
N VAL A 119 5.26 -11.54 20.99
CA VAL A 119 4.30 -10.43 20.96
C VAL A 119 2.88 -10.99 20.85
N ASN A 120 2.00 -10.54 21.74
CA ASN A 120 0.58 -10.89 21.64
C ASN A 120 -0.09 -10.01 20.59
N ALA A 121 -0.47 -10.61 19.46
CA ALA A 121 -1.14 -9.96 18.35
C ALA A 121 -2.25 -10.86 17.81
N THR A 122 -3.36 -10.26 17.42
CA THR A 122 -4.47 -10.93 16.74
C THR A 122 -4.33 -10.74 15.24
N PHE A 123 -4.57 -11.81 14.46
CA PHE A 123 -4.54 -11.76 12.99
C PHE A 123 -5.78 -12.37 12.38
N ILE A 124 -6.42 -11.65 11.48
CA ILE A 124 -7.65 -12.01 10.78
C ILE A 124 -7.36 -12.11 9.29
N CYS A 125 -7.76 -13.24 8.67
CA CYS A 125 -7.68 -13.42 7.23
C CYS A 125 -9.04 -13.14 6.60
N CYS A 126 -9.18 -12.02 5.90
CA CYS A 126 -10.38 -11.69 5.12
C CYS A 126 -10.11 -10.57 4.12
N ASP A 127 -11.01 -10.42 3.15
CA ASP A 127 -11.12 -9.17 2.41
C ASP A 127 -11.47 -8.04 3.38
N ILE A 128 -10.82 -6.88 3.19
CA ILE A 128 -11.09 -5.71 4.04
C ILE A 128 -12.56 -5.29 4.01
N TYR A 129 -13.25 -5.48 2.89
CA TYR A 129 -14.67 -5.13 2.75
C TYR A 129 -15.59 -6.11 3.50
N ASP A 130 -15.11 -7.33 3.78
CA ASP A 130 -15.82 -8.34 4.56
C ASP A 130 -15.48 -8.30 6.06
N LEU A 131 -14.58 -7.40 6.47
CA LEU A 131 -14.15 -7.26 7.86
C LEU A 131 -15.32 -7.19 8.88
N PRO A 132 -16.47 -6.53 8.57
CA PRO A 132 -17.61 -6.51 9.48
C PRO A 132 -18.23 -7.88 9.83
N ALA A 133 -17.96 -8.92 9.02
CA ALA A 133 -18.37 -10.28 9.34
C ALA A 133 -17.41 -11.00 10.30
N HIS A 134 -16.21 -10.47 10.51
CA HIS A 134 -15.12 -11.12 11.24
C HIS A 134 -14.74 -10.39 12.53
N LEU A 135 -15.04 -9.10 12.64
CA LEU A 135 -14.60 -8.25 13.73
C LEU A 135 -15.72 -7.30 14.16
N ASN A 136 -15.96 -7.18 15.46
CA ASN A 136 -16.99 -6.30 16.02
C ASN A 136 -16.42 -5.48 17.19
N GLU A 137 -15.28 -4.83 16.95
CA GLU A 137 -14.61 -3.99 17.94
C GLU A 137 -14.24 -2.65 17.30
N GLN A 138 -14.08 -1.61 18.12
CA GLN A 138 -13.56 -0.32 17.68
C GLN A 138 -12.18 -0.06 18.29
N PHE A 139 -11.37 0.72 17.59
CA PHE A 139 -9.95 0.93 17.88
C PHE A 139 -9.65 2.40 18.16
N ASP A 140 -8.63 2.62 19.00
CA ASP A 140 -8.12 3.96 19.24
C ASP A 140 -7.39 4.50 18.00
N ILE A 141 -6.74 3.60 17.27
CA ILE A 141 -6.00 3.92 16.04
C ILE A 141 -6.32 2.89 14.97
N ILE A 142 -6.53 3.36 13.75
CA ILE A 142 -6.43 2.53 12.54
C ILE A 142 -5.17 2.96 11.82
N PHE A 143 -4.36 1.98 11.45
CA PHE A 143 -3.10 2.17 10.74
C PHE A 143 -3.10 1.40 9.43
N THR A 144 -2.56 2.01 8.38
CA THR A 144 -2.27 1.35 7.11
C THR A 144 -1.11 2.03 6.41
N SER A 145 -0.24 1.25 5.75
CA SER A 145 1.04 1.74 5.22
C SER A 145 1.41 1.09 3.91
N TYR A 146 1.91 1.88 3.03
CA TYR A 146 2.62 1.64 1.77
C TYR A 146 2.11 0.54 0.83
N GLY A 147 1.66 0.96 -0.35
CA GLY A 147 1.32 0.07 -1.44
C GLY A 147 0.02 -0.73 -1.22
N VAL A 148 -0.92 -0.20 -0.45
CA VAL A 148 -2.11 -0.95 0.00
C VAL A 148 -3.36 -0.58 -0.77
N ILE A 149 -3.63 0.70 -1.03
CA ILE A 149 -4.90 1.11 -1.64
C ILE A 149 -5.00 0.73 -3.12
N GLY A 150 -3.87 0.59 -3.81
CA GLY A 150 -3.84 0.13 -5.19
C GLY A 150 -4.46 -1.26 -5.42
N TRP A 151 -4.66 -2.05 -4.37
CA TRP A 151 -5.30 -3.37 -4.43
C TRP A 151 -6.83 -3.33 -4.23
N LEU A 152 -7.39 -2.16 -4.01
CA LEU A 152 -8.79 -1.96 -3.63
C LEU A 152 -9.57 -1.23 -4.73
N PRO A 153 -10.74 -1.74 -5.15
CA PRO A 153 -11.54 -1.09 -6.21
C PRO A 153 -12.35 0.12 -5.75
N ASP A 154 -12.66 0.26 -4.44
CA ASP A 154 -13.66 1.20 -3.94
C ASP A 154 -13.18 1.94 -2.68
N MET A 155 -12.69 3.18 -2.87
CA MET A 155 -12.22 4.02 -1.78
C MET A 155 -13.33 4.48 -0.84
N ASN A 156 -14.57 4.57 -1.29
CA ASN A 156 -15.67 4.94 -0.40
C ASN A 156 -15.98 3.83 0.61
N LYS A 157 -15.98 2.57 0.17
CA LYS A 157 -16.13 1.42 1.07
C LYS A 157 -14.95 1.32 2.04
N TRP A 158 -13.72 1.49 1.54
CA TRP A 158 -12.50 1.52 2.37
C TRP A 158 -12.59 2.60 3.46
N ALA A 159 -12.93 3.83 3.11
CA ALA A 159 -13.08 4.92 4.07
C ALA A 159 -14.21 4.67 5.07
N GLN A 160 -15.31 4.03 4.64
CA GLN A 160 -16.40 3.65 5.53
C GLN A 160 -15.97 2.59 6.55
N ILE A 161 -15.15 1.60 6.15
CA ILE A 161 -14.54 0.62 7.06
C ILE A 161 -13.71 1.36 8.12
N ILE A 162 -12.83 2.26 7.72
CA ILE A 162 -12.02 3.05 8.65
C ILE A 162 -12.90 3.81 9.64
N SER A 163 -13.89 4.55 9.14
CA SER A 163 -14.80 5.31 9.99
C SER A 163 -15.57 4.42 10.97
N ASN A 164 -16.05 3.26 10.54
CA ASN A 164 -16.81 2.35 11.38
C ASN A 164 -15.98 1.75 12.51
N TYR A 165 -14.72 1.44 12.25
CA TYR A 165 -13.82 0.82 13.23
C TYR A 165 -13.08 1.79 14.13
N LEU A 166 -13.12 3.11 13.86
CA LEU A 166 -12.59 4.10 14.79
C LEU A 166 -13.56 4.36 15.94
N LYS A 167 -13.03 4.38 17.15
CA LYS A 167 -13.72 4.94 18.32
C LYS A 167 -13.99 6.43 18.13
N PRO A 168 -14.95 7.04 18.85
CA PRO A 168 -15.03 8.50 18.94
C PRO A 168 -13.69 9.10 19.37
N ASN A 169 -13.21 10.11 18.66
CA ASN A 169 -11.87 10.72 18.79
C ASN A 169 -10.70 9.76 18.45
N GLY A 170 -10.98 8.63 17.84
CA GLY A 170 -9.96 7.73 17.31
C GLY A 170 -9.22 8.35 16.13
N LYS A 171 -7.95 7.95 15.95
CA LYS A 171 -7.04 8.47 14.94
C LYS A 171 -6.82 7.46 13.82
N PHE A 172 -6.98 7.88 12.57
CA PHE A 172 -6.50 7.16 11.40
C PHE A 172 -5.13 7.68 11.00
N VAL A 173 -4.16 6.80 10.87
CA VAL A 173 -2.81 7.08 10.42
C VAL A 173 -2.58 6.32 9.12
N PHE A 174 -2.34 7.05 8.07
CA PHE A 174 -2.15 6.54 6.72
C PHE A 174 -0.87 7.07 6.12
N VAL A 175 -0.03 6.16 5.62
CA VAL A 175 1.17 6.49 4.85
C VAL A 175 1.15 5.64 3.58
N GLU A 176 1.26 6.28 2.43
CA GLU A 176 1.11 5.58 1.15
C GLU A 176 2.06 6.14 0.08
N PHE A 177 2.40 5.32 -0.88
CA PHE A 177 3.09 5.80 -2.06
C PHE A 177 2.23 6.81 -2.82
N HIS A 178 2.85 7.91 -3.21
CA HIS A 178 2.14 8.98 -3.90
C HIS A 178 1.62 8.49 -5.27
N PRO A 179 0.37 8.78 -5.66
CA PRO A 179 -0.20 8.27 -6.91
C PRO A 179 0.56 8.68 -8.17
N ILE A 180 1.42 9.68 -8.10
CA ILE A 180 2.30 10.05 -9.21
C ILE A 180 3.28 8.93 -9.55
N VAL A 181 3.80 8.15 -8.57
CA VAL A 181 4.76 7.08 -8.86
C VAL A 181 4.12 5.96 -9.70
N TRP A 182 2.83 5.73 -9.50
CA TRP A 182 2.07 4.73 -10.24
C TRP A 182 1.63 5.16 -11.64
N MET A 183 1.99 6.38 -12.07
CA MET A 183 1.76 6.84 -13.43
C MET A 183 2.84 6.39 -14.40
N PHE A 184 4.03 6.07 -13.89
CA PHE A 184 5.20 5.75 -14.70
C PHE A 184 5.27 4.27 -15.09
N ASP A 185 6.05 4.00 -16.14
CA ASP A 185 6.56 2.66 -16.42
C ASP A 185 7.56 2.23 -15.33
N ASP A 186 7.92 0.95 -15.30
CA ASP A 186 8.81 0.38 -14.28
C ASP A 186 10.19 1.09 -14.19
N ASP A 187 10.65 1.70 -15.28
CA ASP A 187 11.91 2.43 -15.34
C ASP A 187 11.81 3.93 -15.03
N PHE A 188 10.61 4.43 -14.75
CA PHE A 188 10.32 5.86 -14.54
C PHE A 188 10.70 6.75 -15.73
N LYS A 189 10.67 6.22 -16.95
CA LYS A 189 11.07 6.95 -18.15
C LYS A 189 9.93 7.66 -18.86
N ARG A 190 8.71 7.14 -18.71
CA ARG A 190 7.52 7.69 -19.37
C ARG A 190 6.27 7.49 -18.51
N ILE A 191 5.28 8.34 -18.74
CA ILE A 191 3.95 8.15 -18.18
C ILE A 191 3.24 7.08 -19.01
N GLU A 192 2.77 6.02 -18.34
CA GLU A 192 2.10 4.88 -18.93
C GLU A 192 0.66 4.72 -18.42
N TYR A 193 0.42 5.07 -17.15
CA TYR A 193 -0.86 4.89 -16.49
C TYR A 193 -1.55 6.21 -16.18
N ASN A 194 -2.87 6.16 -16.05
CA ASN A 194 -3.66 7.32 -15.68
C ASN A 194 -3.52 7.64 -14.18
N TYR A 195 -3.40 8.91 -13.85
CA TYR A 195 -3.49 9.38 -12.47
C TYR A 195 -4.86 9.16 -11.84
N PHE A 196 -5.93 9.34 -12.64
CA PHE A 196 -7.29 9.14 -12.18
C PHE A 196 -7.71 7.69 -12.40
N ASN A 197 -8.50 7.17 -11.46
CA ASN A 197 -9.08 5.84 -11.58
C ASN A 197 -9.88 5.71 -12.88
N SER A 198 -9.43 4.83 -13.76
CA SER A 198 -10.07 4.53 -15.04
C SER A 198 -10.61 3.10 -15.11
N GLY A 199 -10.62 2.39 -13.98
CA GLY A 199 -10.99 0.99 -13.85
C GLY A 199 -9.80 0.11 -13.50
N ALA A 200 -10.06 -1.19 -13.41
CA ALA A 200 -9.06 -2.19 -13.06
C ALA A 200 -7.91 -2.26 -14.08
N ILE A 201 -6.70 -2.34 -13.58
CA ILE A 201 -5.47 -2.62 -14.30
C ILE A 201 -5.12 -4.08 -14.02
N ARG A 202 -5.14 -4.94 -15.05
CA ARG A 202 -4.78 -6.35 -14.93
C ARG A 202 -3.48 -6.60 -15.66
N GLU A 203 -2.51 -7.10 -14.93
CA GLU A 203 -1.15 -7.30 -15.42
C GLU A 203 -0.60 -8.65 -14.98
N THR A 204 0.38 -9.12 -15.73
CA THR A 204 1.25 -10.21 -15.32
C THR A 204 2.59 -9.61 -14.92
N GLN A 205 2.98 -9.80 -13.67
CA GLN A 205 4.22 -9.29 -13.13
C GLN A 205 5.25 -10.41 -12.98
N GLU A 206 6.49 -10.13 -13.38
CA GLU A 206 7.65 -10.97 -13.15
C GLU A 206 8.36 -10.49 -11.87
N GLY A 207 8.67 -11.44 -10.98
CA GLY A 207 9.33 -11.12 -9.73
C GLY A 207 8.43 -10.41 -8.70
N THR A 208 9.08 -9.68 -7.82
CA THR A 208 8.45 -8.85 -6.78
C THR A 208 9.38 -7.68 -6.45
N TYR A 209 8.90 -6.70 -5.69
CA TYR A 209 9.65 -5.49 -5.31
C TYR A 209 10.76 -5.73 -4.29
N THR A 210 10.92 -6.95 -3.79
CA THR A 210 12.05 -7.28 -2.92
C THR A 210 13.28 -7.63 -3.74
N ASP A 211 14.43 -7.57 -3.11
CA ASP A 211 15.71 -7.96 -3.67
C ASP A 211 15.73 -9.43 -4.12
N GLY A 212 16.53 -9.70 -5.11
CA GLY A 212 16.78 -11.03 -5.63
C GLY A 212 16.03 -11.38 -6.91
N GLU A 213 16.72 -12.10 -7.79
CA GLU A 213 16.11 -12.71 -8.96
C GLU A 213 15.20 -13.86 -8.51
N ASN A 214 13.94 -13.79 -8.88
CA ASN A 214 13.00 -14.88 -8.69
C ASN A 214 12.16 -15.07 -9.96
N ASP A 215 11.90 -16.34 -10.30
CA ASP A 215 11.10 -16.72 -11.46
C ASP A 215 9.59 -16.61 -11.18
N LEU A 216 9.19 -15.74 -10.25
CA LEU A 216 7.80 -15.58 -9.87
C LEU A 216 7.04 -14.88 -10.98
N LEU A 217 6.14 -15.59 -11.64
CA LEU A 217 5.23 -15.02 -12.63
C LEU A 217 3.81 -15.05 -12.06
N GLN A 218 3.16 -13.90 -11.96
CA GLN A 218 1.86 -13.81 -11.32
C GLN A 218 0.97 -12.74 -11.91
N GLU A 219 -0.31 -13.02 -11.99
CA GLU A 219 -1.30 -12.01 -12.32
C GLU A 219 -1.64 -11.17 -11.08
N CYS A 220 -1.89 -9.90 -11.31
CA CYS A 220 -2.45 -8.99 -10.32
C CYS A 220 -3.50 -8.08 -10.93
N VAL A 221 -4.37 -7.57 -10.09
CA VAL A 221 -5.40 -6.60 -10.45
C VAL A 221 -5.31 -5.43 -9.50
N THR A 222 -5.04 -4.26 -10.04
CA THR A 222 -4.81 -3.03 -9.27
C THR A 222 -5.65 -1.87 -9.79
N TRP A 223 -5.67 -0.78 -9.03
CA TRP A 223 -6.33 0.48 -9.38
C TRP A 223 -5.45 1.65 -9.00
N ASN A 224 -5.43 2.68 -9.83
CA ASN A 224 -4.85 3.95 -9.46
C ASN A 224 -5.91 4.83 -8.78
N HIS A 225 -5.53 5.45 -7.66
CA HIS A 225 -6.40 6.33 -6.90
C HIS A 225 -5.75 7.70 -6.76
N SER A 226 -6.40 8.73 -7.30
CA SER A 226 -5.94 10.11 -7.13
C SER A 226 -6.05 10.56 -5.68
N LEU A 227 -5.22 11.52 -5.25
CA LEU A 227 -5.35 12.15 -3.93
C LEU A 227 -6.78 12.69 -3.69
N ARG A 228 -7.41 13.24 -4.74
CA ARG A 228 -8.80 13.69 -4.66
C ARG A 228 -9.76 12.57 -4.26
N GLU A 229 -9.60 11.38 -4.84
CA GLU A 229 -10.46 10.23 -4.54
C GLU A 229 -10.26 9.79 -3.09
N VAL A 230 -9.03 9.62 -2.66
CA VAL A 230 -8.68 9.21 -1.29
C VAL A 230 -9.17 10.23 -0.26
N ILE A 231 -8.82 11.50 -0.43
CA ILE A 231 -9.18 12.57 0.51
C ILE A 231 -10.69 12.73 0.62
N ASN A 232 -11.40 12.77 -0.52
CA ASN A 232 -12.84 12.95 -0.51
C ASN A 232 -13.57 11.74 0.08
N SER A 233 -13.09 10.51 -0.12
CA SER A 233 -13.71 9.32 0.48
C SER A 233 -13.61 9.36 2.01
N LEU A 234 -12.49 9.79 2.58
CA LEU A 234 -12.32 9.96 4.02
C LEU A 234 -13.26 11.05 4.57
N ILE A 235 -13.33 12.22 3.92
CA ILE A 235 -14.23 13.32 4.32
C ILE A 235 -15.70 12.86 4.24
N GLN A 236 -16.10 12.19 3.17
CA GLN A 236 -17.49 11.71 2.98
C GLN A 236 -17.87 10.63 3.98
N SER A 237 -16.91 9.87 4.50
CA SER A 237 -17.16 8.90 5.58
C SER A 237 -17.28 9.53 6.98
N GLY A 238 -17.21 10.87 7.07
CA GLY A 238 -17.35 11.62 8.32
C GLY A 238 -16.06 11.83 9.08
N LEU A 239 -14.90 11.55 8.47
CA LEU A 239 -13.60 11.80 9.09
C LEU A 239 -13.15 13.25 8.85
N THR A 240 -12.47 13.81 9.83
CA THR A 240 -11.83 15.13 9.76
C THR A 240 -10.34 14.95 9.52
N ILE A 241 -9.83 15.39 8.37
CA ILE A 241 -8.39 15.36 8.09
C ILE A 241 -7.72 16.47 8.89
N SER A 242 -6.76 16.11 9.72
CA SER A 242 -6.01 17.03 10.59
C SER A 242 -4.58 17.28 10.12
N SER A 243 -4.00 16.38 9.31
CA SER A 243 -2.70 16.57 8.66
C SER A 243 -2.68 15.87 7.31
N PHE A 244 -1.97 16.49 6.37
CA PHE A 244 -1.60 15.93 5.07
C PHE A 244 -0.18 16.42 4.75
N ASP A 245 0.72 15.48 4.50
CA ASP A 245 2.11 15.76 4.19
C ASP A 245 2.55 14.95 2.95
N GLU A 246 3.50 15.48 2.20
CA GLU A 246 4.11 14.84 1.04
C GLU A 246 5.62 14.77 1.23
N PHE A 247 6.21 13.66 0.79
CA PHE A 247 7.65 13.40 0.89
C PHE A 247 8.22 13.13 -0.50
N ASP A 248 9.35 13.75 -0.81
CA ASP A 248 10.06 13.59 -2.08
C ASP A 248 10.96 12.34 -2.11
N TYR A 249 10.77 11.43 -1.18
CA TYR A 249 11.51 10.18 -1.04
C TYR A 249 10.61 9.02 -0.62
N SER A 250 11.05 7.80 -0.90
CA SER A 250 10.54 6.56 -0.32
C SER A 250 11.44 6.13 0.85
N PRO A 251 10.91 5.64 1.99
CA PRO A 251 11.72 5.02 3.03
C PRO A 251 12.21 3.62 2.64
N TYR A 252 11.77 3.11 1.50
CA TYR A 252 12.12 1.80 0.97
C TYR A 252 12.79 1.88 -0.40
N ASN A 253 13.77 0.99 -0.62
CA ASN A 253 14.35 0.74 -1.92
C ASN A 253 13.50 -0.29 -2.71
N CYS A 254 12.26 0.07 -3.03
CA CYS A 254 11.28 -0.82 -3.65
C CYS A 254 10.91 -0.47 -5.10
N PHE A 255 11.49 0.59 -5.64
CA PHE A 255 11.32 0.98 -7.04
C PHE A 255 12.61 0.79 -7.82
N SER A 256 12.51 0.59 -9.13
CA SER A 256 13.68 0.60 -10.00
C SER A 256 14.29 2.01 -10.06
N GLN A 257 15.54 2.10 -10.48
CA GLN A 257 16.26 3.37 -10.67
C GLN A 257 16.39 4.24 -9.41
N THR A 258 16.16 3.69 -8.21
CA THR A 258 16.35 4.43 -6.96
C THR A 258 17.82 4.61 -6.60
N VAL A 259 18.08 5.66 -5.85
CA VAL A 259 19.36 5.96 -5.20
C VAL A 259 19.10 6.41 -3.78
N GLU A 260 19.87 5.91 -2.84
CA GLU A 260 19.85 6.38 -1.47
C GLU A 260 20.51 7.75 -1.39
N CYS A 261 19.76 8.77 -0.96
CA CYS A 261 20.20 10.15 -0.85
C CYS A 261 20.60 10.53 0.57
N GLU A 262 19.95 9.93 1.54
CA GLU A 262 20.17 10.01 2.98
C GLU A 262 19.82 8.64 3.56
N PRO A 263 20.25 8.27 4.77
CA PRO A 263 19.91 6.97 5.35
C PRO A 263 18.41 6.68 5.31
N ASN A 264 18.02 5.57 4.68
CA ASN A 264 16.63 5.15 4.47
C ASN A 264 15.77 6.16 3.68
N LYS A 265 16.36 6.98 2.81
CA LYS A 265 15.63 7.87 1.91
C LYS A 265 16.07 7.65 0.48
N TYR A 266 15.17 7.10 -0.31
CA TYR A 266 15.40 6.69 -1.69
C TYR A 266 14.62 7.58 -2.65
N ARG A 267 15.29 8.08 -3.69
CA ARG A 267 14.68 8.86 -4.78
C ARG A 267 14.94 8.20 -6.12
N ILE A 268 14.09 8.43 -7.09
CA ILE A 268 14.36 8.04 -8.48
C ILE A 268 15.51 8.90 -9.00
N LYS A 269 16.60 8.27 -9.36
CA LYS A 269 17.90 8.91 -9.68
C LYS A 269 17.78 10.10 -10.63
N HIS A 270 17.05 9.96 -11.73
CA HIS A 270 16.93 11.00 -12.76
C HIS A 270 15.79 12.01 -12.50
N LEU A 271 14.87 11.70 -11.59
CA LEU A 271 13.80 12.60 -11.15
C LEU A 271 14.14 13.35 -9.87
N SER A 272 15.14 12.87 -9.10
CA SER A 272 15.59 13.52 -7.86
C SER A 272 14.39 13.90 -6.94
N ASN A 273 14.31 15.16 -6.53
CA ASN A 273 13.24 15.71 -5.69
C ASN A 273 12.13 16.43 -6.51
N HIS A 274 11.99 16.09 -7.79
CA HIS A 274 11.00 16.75 -8.64
C HIS A 274 9.59 16.19 -8.52
N ILE A 275 9.45 15.01 -7.92
CA ILE A 275 8.15 14.38 -7.70
C ILE A 275 8.00 13.96 -6.24
N PRO A 276 6.78 14.03 -5.67
CA PRO A 276 6.49 13.38 -4.41
C PRO A 276 6.47 11.86 -4.61
N MET A 277 7.05 11.11 -3.67
CA MET A 277 7.09 9.65 -3.71
C MET A 277 6.17 9.00 -2.68
N VAL A 278 5.93 9.70 -1.57
CA VAL A 278 5.10 9.24 -0.46
C VAL A 278 4.21 10.39 0.00
N TYR A 279 3.06 10.08 0.53
CA TYR A 279 2.22 11.02 1.25
C TYR A 279 1.67 10.40 2.53
N SER A 280 1.26 11.25 3.46
CA SER A 280 0.63 10.79 4.68
C SER A 280 -0.63 11.58 5.01
N ILE A 281 -1.57 10.94 5.69
CA ILE A 281 -2.81 11.54 6.19
C ILE A 281 -2.99 11.15 7.65
N ILE A 282 -3.31 12.15 8.48
CA ILE A 282 -3.93 11.93 9.79
C ILE A 282 -5.37 12.40 9.69
N ALA A 283 -6.31 11.54 10.06
CA ALA A 283 -7.71 11.90 10.19
C ALA A 283 -8.26 11.43 11.54
N THR A 284 -9.34 12.05 12.00
CA THR A 284 -10.02 11.73 13.27
C THR A 284 -11.51 11.58 13.06
N LYS A 285 -12.12 10.74 13.89
CA LYS A 285 -13.57 10.54 13.90
C LYS A 285 -14.27 11.46 14.89
#